data_b4739e9fecd468abdcd8b41204ce023b
#
_entry.id   b4739e9fecd468abdcd8b41204ce023b
#
_cell.length_a   1.000
_cell.length_b   1.000
_cell.length_c   1.000
_cell.angle_alpha   90.00
_cell.angle_beta   90.00
_cell.angle_gamma   90.00
#
_symmetry.space_group_name_H-M   'P 1'
#
loop_
_entity.id
_entity.type
_entity.pdbx_description
1 polymer ?
#
loop_
_entity_poly.entity_id
_entity_poly.type
_entity_poly.pdbx_seq_one_letter_code
_entity_poly.pdbx_strand_id
1 'polypeptide(L)'
;MKNFLTFVFSLLVCAVSAQKLSKKNLIVDLNADKGVIVKESNLVETWQNQVSTFAAKEFTRRDEGRKVPGSGRPGLLKNVPELNGHNVLTFKQQELLNMDEDAFDHLIKGGGYTWFCILKPGKQPGELKDVNCFFGNLRNKPNNEGFWGGFADDNSFWMSSRNAITFGRWDDNNPYVHTSKILKQDQYYLIMGRMGAGTGTVELSLYLNDGTQPVASHPFPVSLDVNPSRMAIGQERDAIEHPGRESFVGNMARFLIYDRAMSDQELAKAAKRLVAYYGIRPE
;
A
#
# COMPACT_ATOMS: atom_id res chain seq x y z
N MET A 1 -61.37 -19.97 -19.76
CA MET A 1 -59.99 -20.04 -20.31
C MET A 1 -59.19 -18.87 -19.71
N LYS A 2 -58.31 -19.15 -18.76
CA LYS A 2 -57.45 -18.14 -18.10
C LYS A 2 -56.05 -18.27 -18.68
N ASN A 3 -55.61 -17.24 -19.42
CA ASN A 3 -54.25 -17.17 -19.96
C ASN A 3 -53.27 -16.78 -18.88
N PHE A 4 -52.36 -17.69 -18.51
CA PHE A 4 -51.21 -17.41 -17.67
C PHE A 4 -50.08 -16.86 -18.54
N LEU A 5 -49.74 -15.60 -18.36
CA LEU A 5 -48.60 -14.95 -19.02
C LEU A 5 -47.37 -15.18 -18.13
N THR A 6 -46.48 -16.08 -18.54
CA THR A 6 -45.21 -16.36 -17.83
C THR A 6 -44.19 -15.32 -18.25
N PHE A 7 -43.83 -14.40 -17.34
CA PHE A 7 -42.73 -13.46 -17.52
C PHE A 7 -41.40 -14.16 -17.22
N VAL A 8 -40.64 -14.44 -18.26
CA VAL A 8 -39.25 -14.92 -18.11
C VAL A 8 -38.36 -13.72 -17.91
N PHE A 9 -37.89 -13.53 -16.66
CA PHE A 9 -36.87 -12.53 -16.35
C PHE A 9 -35.50 -13.09 -16.76
N SER A 10 -34.99 -12.64 -17.90
CA SER A 10 -33.64 -12.96 -18.35
C SER A 10 -32.63 -12.12 -17.57
N LEU A 11 -31.98 -12.73 -16.57
CA LEU A 11 -30.81 -12.13 -15.87
C LEU A 11 -29.64 -12.08 -16.87
N LEU A 12 -29.43 -10.91 -17.46
CA LEU A 12 -28.19 -10.61 -18.19
C LEU A 12 -27.06 -10.52 -17.17
N VAL A 13 -26.37 -11.63 -16.93
CA VAL A 13 -25.08 -11.61 -16.23
C VAL A 13 -24.07 -10.98 -17.19
N CYS A 14 -23.85 -9.68 -17.06
CA CYS A 14 -22.69 -9.03 -17.69
C CYS A 14 -21.43 -9.62 -17.06
N ALA A 15 -20.85 -10.62 -17.72
CA ALA A 15 -19.50 -11.06 -17.43
C ALA A 15 -18.55 -9.89 -17.73
N VAL A 16 -18.26 -9.07 -16.71
CA VAL A 16 -17.19 -8.09 -16.80
C VAL A 16 -15.91 -8.91 -16.96
N SER A 17 -15.44 -9.02 -18.20
CA SER A 17 -14.14 -9.60 -18.51
C SER A 17 -13.11 -8.88 -17.64
N ALA A 18 -12.58 -9.58 -16.65
CA ALA A 18 -11.56 -9.06 -15.73
C ALA A 18 -10.27 -8.79 -16.51
N GLN A 19 -10.22 -7.63 -17.15
CA GLN A 19 -9.09 -7.21 -17.98
C GLN A 19 -7.87 -7.07 -17.04
N LYS A 20 -6.86 -7.94 -17.21
CA LYS A 20 -5.67 -8.05 -16.37
C LYS A 20 -4.96 -6.69 -16.24
N LEU A 21 -4.44 -6.38 -15.05
CA LEU A 21 -3.53 -5.24 -14.84
C LEU A 21 -2.30 -5.37 -15.77
N SER A 22 -1.74 -4.23 -16.19
CA SER A 22 -0.49 -4.23 -16.93
C SER A 22 0.62 -4.83 -16.08
N LYS A 23 1.39 -5.74 -16.64
CA LYS A 23 2.61 -6.28 -16.00
C LYS A 23 3.87 -5.48 -16.34
N LYS A 24 3.76 -4.52 -17.26
CA LYS A 24 4.91 -3.69 -17.66
C LYS A 24 5.36 -2.83 -16.48
N ASN A 25 6.62 -2.99 -16.08
CA ASN A 25 7.23 -2.29 -14.96
C ASN A 25 6.56 -2.57 -13.58
N LEU A 26 5.76 -3.61 -13.46
CA LEU A 26 5.28 -4.10 -12.18
C LEU A 26 6.43 -4.86 -11.49
N ILE A 27 6.82 -4.41 -10.29
CA ILE A 27 7.90 -5.00 -9.50
C ILE A 27 7.40 -5.64 -8.21
N VAL A 28 6.29 -5.16 -7.66
CA VAL A 28 5.64 -5.77 -6.49
C VAL A 28 4.17 -6.03 -6.80
N ASP A 29 3.71 -7.25 -6.51
CA ASP A 29 2.32 -7.65 -6.48
C ASP A 29 2.11 -8.58 -5.27
N LEU A 30 1.81 -8.00 -4.12
CA LEU A 30 1.41 -8.72 -2.93
C LEU A 30 -0.11 -8.85 -2.94
N ASN A 31 -0.61 -10.07 -3.09
CA ASN A 31 -2.04 -10.35 -3.19
C ASN A 31 -2.46 -11.32 -2.08
N ALA A 32 -3.39 -10.94 -1.22
CA ALA A 32 -3.85 -11.77 -0.11
C ALA A 32 -4.57 -13.07 -0.54
N ASP A 33 -5.02 -13.14 -1.79
CA ASP A 33 -5.58 -14.38 -2.37
C ASP A 33 -4.49 -15.36 -2.82
N LYS A 34 -3.22 -14.92 -2.92
CA LYS A 34 -2.13 -15.70 -3.51
C LYS A 34 -0.81 -15.48 -2.78
N GLY A 35 -0.05 -16.58 -2.60
CA GLY A 35 1.31 -16.49 -2.06
C GLY A 35 1.38 -16.11 -0.58
N VAL A 36 0.29 -16.24 0.16
CA VAL A 36 0.29 -16.10 1.63
C VAL A 36 0.59 -17.45 2.25
N ILE A 37 1.72 -17.53 2.94
CA ILE A 37 2.12 -18.72 3.71
C ILE A 37 1.74 -18.46 5.16
N VAL A 38 0.90 -19.32 5.70
CA VAL A 38 0.48 -19.28 7.10
C VAL A 38 1.00 -20.51 7.83
N LYS A 39 1.25 -20.35 9.10
CA LYS A 39 1.40 -21.46 10.05
C LYS A 39 0.15 -21.57 10.91
N GLU A 40 0.31 -21.90 12.17
CA GLU A 40 -0.78 -22.11 13.11
C GLU A 40 -1.73 -20.90 13.19
N SER A 41 -3.01 -21.16 13.39
CA SER A 41 -4.04 -20.14 13.71
C SER A 41 -4.19 -19.00 12.66
N ASN A 42 -3.92 -19.27 11.39
CA ASN A 42 -3.97 -18.26 10.31
C ASN A 42 -2.97 -17.09 10.46
N LEU A 43 -1.91 -17.27 11.25
CA LEU A 43 -0.84 -16.27 11.36
C LEU A 43 0.09 -16.36 10.15
N VAL A 44 0.34 -15.22 9.54
CA VAL A 44 1.13 -15.11 8.30
C VAL A 44 2.62 -15.17 8.60
N GLU A 45 3.31 -16.12 7.98
CA GLU A 45 4.77 -16.23 8.00
C GLU A 45 5.40 -15.43 6.88
N THR A 46 4.80 -15.49 5.69
CA THR A 46 5.35 -14.89 4.48
C THR A 46 4.25 -14.44 3.54
N TRP A 47 4.43 -13.29 2.93
CA TRP A 47 3.64 -12.80 1.80
C TRP A 47 4.53 -12.74 0.57
N GLN A 48 4.32 -13.66 -0.38
CA GLN A 48 5.15 -13.80 -1.56
C GLN A 48 4.78 -12.78 -2.63
N ASN A 49 5.79 -12.14 -3.19
CA ASN A 49 5.64 -11.29 -4.36
C ASN A 49 5.32 -12.15 -5.61
N GLN A 50 4.22 -11.84 -6.28
CA GLN A 50 3.79 -12.56 -7.49
C GLN A 50 4.63 -12.18 -8.72
N VAL A 51 5.54 -11.21 -8.60
CA VAL A 51 6.49 -10.81 -9.64
C VAL A 51 7.80 -11.56 -9.42
N SER A 52 7.90 -12.76 -9.97
CA SER A 52 9.03 -13.66 -9.75
C SER A 52 10.37 -13.16 -10.31
N THR A 53 10.36 -12.18 -11.21
CA THR A 53 11.57 -11.60 -11.84
C THR A 53 12.21 -10.49 -11.00
N PHE A 54 11.50 -9.93 -10.01
CA PHE A 54 12.05 -8.88 -9.16
C PHE A 54 12.86 -9.45 -7.98
N ALA A 55 13.85 -8.71 -7.47
CA ALA A 55 14.74 -9.17 -6.39
C ALA A 55 13.98 -9.44 -5.08
N ALA A 56 13.10 -8.53 -4.67
CA ALA A 56 12.28 -8.69 -3.48
C ALA A 56 11.20 -9.76 -3.67
N LYS A 57 11.56 -11.04 -3.44
CA LYS A 57 10.69 -12.22 -3.65
C LYS A 57 9.58 -12.36 -2.63
N GLU A 58 9.84 -11.96 -1.40
CA GLU A 58 8.95 -12.23 -0.29
C GLU A 58 9.10 -11.20 0.83
N PHE A 59 8.06 -11.08 1.62
CA PHE A 59 7.99 -10.29 2.83
C PHE A 59 7.69 -11.23 3.99
N THR A 60 8.60 -11.35 4.94
CA THR A 60 8.53 -12.32 6.02
C THR A 60 8.18 -11.66 7.34
N ARG A 61 7.55 -12.41 8.22
CA ARG A 61 7.21 -11.96 9.58
C ARG A 61 8.42 -11.46 10.36
N ARG A 62 8.17 -10.58 11.30
CA ARG A 62 9.18 -10.06 12.22
C ARG A 62 8.75 -10.26 13.67
N ASP A 63 9.47 -11.08 14.41
CA ASP A 63 9.18 -11.38 15.82
C ASP A 63 10.21 -10.78 16.79
N GLU A 64 11.42 -10.42 16.33
CA GLU A 64 12.46 -9.89 17.19
C GLU A 64 12.01 -8.60 17.89
N GLY A 65 12.38 -8.49 19.16
CA GLY A 65 12.02 -7.37 20.00
C GLY A 65 10.56 -7.34 20.48
N ARG A 66 9.72 -8.31 20.06
CA ARG A 66 8.34 -8.41 20.53
C ARG A 66 8.24 -9.22 21.81
N LYS A 67 7.37 -8.75 22.72
CA LYS A 67 7.20 -9.38 24.05
C LYS A 67 6.48 -10.73 24.00
N VAL A 68 5.63 -10.91 22.98
CA VAL A 68 4.82 -12.14 22.83
C VAL A 68 5.26 -12.87 21.56
N PRO A 69 5.69 -14.14 21.65
CA PRO A 69 6.06 -14.93 20.47
C PRO A 69 4.93 -14.96 19.42
N GLY A 70 5.28 -14.77 18.16
CA GLY A 70 4.31 -14.70 17.07
C GLY A 70 3.51 -13.40 16.98
N SER A 71 3.70 -12.46 17.89
CA SER A 71 2.99 -11.18 17.87
C SER A 71 3.35 -10.27 16.69
N GLY A 72 4.46 -10.55 16.00
CA GLY A 72 4.88 -9.88 14.77
C GLY A 72 4.17 -10.37 13.50
N ARG A 73 3.23 -11.29 13.61
CA ARG A 73 2.55 -11.94 12.48
C ARG A 73 1.18 -11.36 12.26
N PRO A 74 0.89 -10.73 11.10
CA PRO A 74 -0.49 -10.39 10.75
C PRO A 74 -1.34 -11.65 10.58
N GLY A 75 -2.66 -11.50 10.75
CA GLY A 75 -3.61 -12.59 10.53
C GLY A 75 -4.08 -12.66 9.08
N LEU A 76 -4.43 -13.86 8.58
CA LEU A 76 -5.13 -14.04 7.31
C LEU A 76 -6.64 -14.19 7.56
N LEU A 77 -7.44 -13.26 7.06
CA LEU A 77 -8.89 -13.35 7.02
C LEU A 77 -9.34 -13.69 5.59
N LYS A 78 -10.07 -14.80 5.45
CA LYS A 78 -10.51 -15.32 4.15
C LYS A 78 -11.94 -14.92 3.83
N ASN A 79 -12.25 -14.81 2.53
CA ASN A 79 -13.60 -14.65 1.98
C ASN A 79 -14.34 -13.44 2.58
N VAL A 80 -13.71 -12.25 2.54
CA VAL A 80 -14.29 -11.01 3.05
C VAL A 80 -15.45 -10.55 2.16
N PRO A 81 -16.70 -10.56 2.65
CA PRO A 81 -17.86 -10.25 1.82
C PRO A 81 -17.83 -8.84 1.23
N GLU A 82 -17.32 -7.87 2.00
CA GLU A 82 -17.21 -6.45 1.59
C GLU A 82 -16.22 -6.23 0.45
N LEU A 83 -15.40 -7.24 0.15
CA LEU A 83 -14.43 -7.25 -0.95
C LEU A 83 -14.72 -8.36 -1.96
N ASN A 84 -15.97 -8.59 -2.33
CA ASN A 84 -16.35 -9.64 -3.28
C ASN A 84 -15.81 -11.04 -2.92
N GLY A 85 -15.59 -11.33 -1.64
CA GLY A 85 -15.05 -12.61 -1.16
C GLY A 85 -13.53 -12.73 -1.25
N HIS A 86 -12.79 -11.65 -1.52
CA HIS A 86 -11.34 -11.66 -1.49
C HIS A 86 -10.77 -11.75 -0.08
N ASN A 87 -9.56 -12.25 0.05
CA ASN A 87 -8.85 -12.37 1.31
C ASN A 87 -8.16 -11.06 1.68
N VAL A 88 -7.86 -10.90 2.98
CA VAL A 88 -7.05 -9.78 3.49
C VAL A 88 -6.07 -10.25 4.55
N LEU A 89 -4.95 -9.54 4.69
CA LEU A 89 -4.10 -9.60 5.87
C LEU A 89 -4.59 -8.57 6.89
N THR A 90 -4.75 -9.00 8.15
CA THR A 90 -5.16 -8.14 9.26
C THR A 90 -3.95 -7.76 10.10
N PHE A 91 -3.68 -6.48 10.15
CA PHE A 91 -2.59 -5.87 10.90
C PHE A 91 -3.10 -5.26 12.20
N LYS A 92 -2.39 -5.51 13.29
CA LYS A 92 -2.56 -4.91 14.62
C LYS A 92 -1.17 -4.50 15.12
N GLN A 93 -0.53 -3.59 14.40
CA GLN A 93 0.86 -3.19 14.62
C GLN A 93 1.88 -4.31 14.32
N GLN A 94 1.58 -5.23 13.41
CA GLN A 94 2.55 -6.20 12.88
C GLN A 94 3.17 -5.67 11.59
N GLU A 95 4.29 -6.26 11.21
CA GLU A 95 4.97 -5.99 9.96
C GLU A 95 5.48 -7.25 9.26
N LEU A 96 5.57 -7.18 7.95
CA LEU A 96 6.26 -8.15 7.09
C LEU A 96 7.42 -7.44 6.42
N LEU A 97 8.62 -7.98 6.50
CA LEU A 97 9.86 -7.36 6.05
C LEU A 97 10.45 -8.09 4.85
N ASN A 98 10.80 -7.35 3.80
CA ASN A 98 11.69 -7.84 2.75
C ASN A 98 13.15 -7.68 3.20
N MET A 99 13.98 -8.69 3.00
CA MET A 99 15.35 -8.71 3.50
C MET A 99 16.39 -8.14 2.53
N ASP A 100 16.00 -7.83 1.29
CA ASP A 100 16.87 -7.18 0.29
C ASP A 100 16.90 -5.68 0.57
N GLU A 101 18.08 -5.18 0.97
CA GLU A 101 18.26 -3.81 1.41
C GLU A 101 18.11 -2.80 0.27
N ASP A 102 18.63 -3.14 -0.91
CA ASP A 102 18.80 -2.19 -2.02
C ASP A 102 17.72 -2.33 -3.11
N ALA A 103 16.79 -3.27 -2.94
CA ALA A 103 15.81 -3.61 -3.99
C ALA A 103 14.98 -2.42 -4.49
N PHE A 104 14.71 -1.44 -3.63
CA PHE A 104 13.80 -0.34 -3.90
C PHE A 104 14.45 1.03 -4.08
N ASP A 105 15.77 1.14 -3.95
CA ASP A 105 16.52 2.40 -3.98
C ASP A 105 16.31 3.19 -5.26
N HIS A 106 16.30 2.49 -6.39
CA HIS A 106 16.15 3.08 -7.72
C HIS A 106 14.85 3.87 -7.91
N LEU A 107 13.80 3.59 -7.13
CA LEU A 107 12.49 4.21 -7.27
C LEU A 107 12.50 5.71 -7.00
N ILE A 108 13.31 6.15 -6.03
CA ILE A 108 13.38 7.56 -5.62
C ILE A 108 14.60 8.30 -6.19
N LYS A 109 15.37 7.63 -7.06
CA LYS A 109 16.54 8.21 -7.78
C LYS A 109 16.18 8.81 -9.15
N GLY A 110 14.92 9.24 -9.36
CA GLY A 110 14.50 9.92 -10.59
C GLY A 110 13.75 9.05 -11.60
N GLY A 111 13.68 7.74 -11.43
CA GLY A 111 12.84 6.85 -12.24
C GLY A 111 11.35 7.06 -12.04
N GLY A 112 10.98 7.58 -10.88
CA GLY A 112 9.61 7.69 -10.42
C GLY A 112 9.01 6.32 -10.05
N TYR A 113 7.87 6.35 -9.42
CA TYR A 113 7.13 5.14 -9.05
C TYR A 113 5.61 5.39 -9.04
N THR A 114 4.87 4.30 -9.05
CA THR A 114 3.42 4.32 -8.75
C THR A 114 3.09 3.13 -7.88
N TRP A 115 2.46 3.36 -6.74
CA TRP A 115 1.98 2.28 -5.89
C TRP A 115 0.46 2.31 -5.73
N PHE A 116 -0.14 1.15 -5.45
CA PHE A 116 -1.55 0.95 -5.18
C PHE A 116 -1.70 0.10 -3.92
N CYS A 117 -2.59 0.48 -3.03
CA CYS A 117 -2.91 -0.29 -1.83
C CYS A 117 -4.42 -0.40 -1.66
N ILE A 118 -4.93 -1.62 -1.55
CA ILE A 118 -6.32 -1.88 -1.19
C ILE A 118 -6.34 -2.23 0.28
N LEU A 119 -6.95 -1.37 1.07
CA LEU A 119 -6.96 -1.49 2.51
C LEU A 119 -8.25 -0.95 3.14
N LYS A 120 -8.47 -1.33 4.40
CA LYS A 120 -9.45 -0.76 5.32
C LYS A 120 -8.71 -0.33 6.57
N PRO A 121 -8.69 0.98 6.93
CA PRO A 121 -8.04 1.41 8.16
C PRO A 121 -8.86 0.96 9.38
N GLY A 122 -8.16 0.60 10.45
CA GLY A 122 -8.73 0.46 11.77
C GLY A 122 -8.56 1.74 12.58
N LYS A 123 -8.76 1.67 13.89
CA LYS A 123 -8.37 2.75 14.80
C LYS A 123 -6.84 2.75 14.93
N GLN A 124 -6.20 3.83 14.51
CA GLN A 124 -4.75 3.94 14.61
C GLN A 124 -4.31 4.16 16.07
N PRO A 125 -3.11 3.66 16.49
CA PRO A 125 -2.71 3.67 17.92
C PRO A 125 -2.30 5.05 18.38
N GLY A 126 -2.25 6.10 17.84
CA GLY A 126 -2.02 7.47 18.34
C GLY A 126 -0.77 7.69 19.22
N GLU A 127 0.13 6.71 19.34
CA GLU A 127 1.36 6.86 20.11
C GLU A 127 2.32 7.87 19.46
N LEU A 128 2.35 7.87 18.15
CA LEU A 128 3.00 8.87 17.32
C LEU A 128 1.94 9.34 16.32
N LYS A 129 1.30 10.42 16.64
CA LYS A 129 0.03 10.92 16.06
C LYS A 129 -0.13 10.82 14.54
N ASP A 130 0.94 10.76 13.80
CA ASP A 130 0.96 10.87 12.36
C ASP A 130 1.78 9.78 11.65
N VAL A 131 2.22 8.76 12.37
CA VAL A 131 3.12 7.75 11.83
C VAL A 131 2.55 6.35 12.02
N ASN A 132 1.40 6.07 11.36
CA ASN A 132 0.81 4.75 11.35
C ASN A 132 0.90 4.19 9.93
N CYS A 133 2.10 3.73 9.55
CA CYS A 133 2.43 3.43 8.18
C CYS A 133 1.99 2.03 7.76
N PHE A 134 1.37 1.93 6.60
CA PHE A 134 0.98 0.65 6.02
C PHE A 134 2.06 0.06 5.10
N PHE A 135 3.05 0.86 4.70
CA PHE A 135 4.32 0.41 4.11
C PHE A 135 5.38 1.51 4.23
N GLY A 136 6.64 1.12 4.14
CA GLY A 136 7.75 2.06 4.05
C GLY A 136 9.10 1.36 3.99
N ASN A 137 10.13 2.11 3.55
CA ASN A 137 11.52 1.66 3.55
C ASN A 137 12.47 2.71 4.11
N LEU A 138 12.00 3.48 5.09
CA LEU A 138 12.75 4.57 5.66
C LEU A 138 13.98 4.07 6.42
N ARG A 139 15.16 4.60 6.11
CA ARG A 139 16.40 4.39 6.85
C ARG A 139 16.49 5.39 8.01
N ASN A 140 16.71 4.90 9.22
CA ASN A 140 16.74 5.76 10.41
C ASN A 140 17.81 6.84 10.43
N LYS A 141 18.96 6.61 9.84
CA LYS A 141 20.11 7.53 9.83
C LYS A 141 20.94 7.37 8.57
N PRO A 142 21.67 8.41 8.13
CA PRO A 142 21.72 9.77 8.71
C PRO A 142 20.55 10.67 8.36
N ASN A 143 19.85 10.46 7.20
CA ASN A 143 18.90 11.42 6.63
C ASN A 143 17.45 10.95 6.67
N ASN A 144 17.14 9.82 7.28
CA ASN A 144 15.84 9.17 7.25
C ASN A 144 15.29 9.01 5.81
N GLU A 145 16.12 8.47 4.92
CA GLU A 145 15.86 8.34 3.48
C GLU A 145 14.90 7.20 3.18
N GLY A 146 14.01 7.41 2.23
CA GLY A 146 13.07 6.39 1.81
C GLY A 146 11.75 6.97 1.30
N PHE A 147 10.77 6.09 1.09
CA PHE A 147 9.39 6.48 0.78
C PHE A 147 8.41 5.59 1.53
N TRP A 148 7.26 6.15 1.85
CA TRP A 148 6.27 5.44 2.66
C TRP A 148 4.87 6.04 2.48
N GLY A 149 3.84 5.32 2.99
CA GLY A 149 2.48 5.79 3.09
C GLY A 149 1.87 5.37 4.42
N GLY A 150 1.03 6.24 4.99
CA GLY A 150 0.49 6.03 6.32
C GLY A 150 -0.78 6.81 6.63
N PHE A 151 -1.17 6.72 7.89
CA PHE A 151 -2.33 7.39 8.46
C PHE A 151 -1.92 8.25 9.66
N ALA A 152 -2.57 9.38 9.82
CA ALA A 152 -2.65 10.07 11.10
C ALA A 152 -3.60 9.31 12.05
N ASP A 153 -3.64 9.70 13.31
CA ASP A 153 -4.48 9.08 14.35
C ASP A 153 -5.99 9.23 14.09
N ASP A 154 -6.39 10.23 13.31
CA ASP A 154 -7.77 10.47 12.86
C ASP A 154 -8.17 9.72 11.58
N ASN A 155 -7.27 8.88 11.02
CA ASN A 155 -7.42 8.20 9.73
C ASN A 155 -7.42 9.14 8.50
N SER A 156 -6.97 10.37 8.60
CA SER A 156 -6.47 11.08 7.44
C SER A 156 -5.21 10.39 6.92
N PHE A 157 -4.94 10.41 5.62
CA PHE A 157 -3.86 9.62 5.05
C PHE A 157 -2.87 10.47 4.27
N TRP A 158 -1.66 9.94 4.11
CA TRP A 158 -0.55 10.67 3.54
C TRP A 158 0.49 9.76 2.91
N MET A 159 1.34 10.34 2.10
CA MET A 159 2.55 9.73 1.59
C MET A 159 3.71 10.71 1.68
N SER A 160 4.93 10.20 1.70
CA SER A 160 6.12 11.01 1.62
C SER A 160 7.25 10.26 0.92
N SER A 161 8.23 11.03 0.45
CA SER A 161 9.57 10.56 0.08
C SER A 161 10.60 11.47 0.73
N ARG A 162 11.74 10.92 1.11
CA ARG A 162 12.79 11.68 1.79
C ARG A 162 14.17 11.28 1.31
N ASN A 163 15.05 12.26 1.21
CA ASN A 163 16.45 12.10 0.84
C ASN A 163 17.32 13.14 1.58
N ALA A 164 18.60 13.23 1.28
CA ALA A 164 19.52 14.17 1.94
C ALA A 164 19.15 15.66 1.76
N ILE A 165 18.34 16.00 0.75
CA ILE A 165 17.88 17.38 0.51
C ILE A 165 16.64 17.70 1.36
N THR A 166 15.79 16.70 1.60
CA THR A 166 14.49 16.81 2.23
C THR A 166 14.44 15.95 3.47
N PHE A 167 15.18 16.32 4.47
CA PHE A 167 15.18 15.65 5.76
C PHE A 167 14.55 16.55 6.83
N GLY A 168 14.20 15.96 7.95
CA GLY A 168 13.46 16.66 8.99
C GLY A 168 12.02 16.16 9.07
N ARG A 169 11.43 16.21 10.23
CA ARG A 169 10.11 15.60 10.45
C ARG A 169 8.99 16.61 10.31
N TRP A 170 9.25 17.87 10.61
CA TRP A 170 8.25 18.90 10.83
C TRP A 170 8.60 20.25 10.19
N ASP A 171 9.55 20.26 9.28
CA ASP A 171 9.97 21.46 8.58
C ASP A 171 9.46 21.52 7.13
N ASP A 172 9.58 22.66 6.52
CA ASP A 172 9.14 22.91 5.14
C ASP A 172 9.92 22.07 4.10
N ASN A 173 11.03 21.44 4.50
CA ASN A 173 11.86 20.60 3.65
C ASN A 173 11.42 19.13 3.65
N ASN A 174 10.40 18.75 4.41
CA ASN A 174 9.85 17.41 4.38
C ASN A 174 8.66 17.36 3.42
N PRO A 175 8.81 16.86 2.18
CA PRO A 175 7.73 16.79 1.21
C PRO A 175 6.72 15.73 1.64
N TYR A 176 5.72 16.19 2.30
CA TYR A 176 4.68 15.44 2.94
C TYR A 176 3.35 15.74 2.22
N VAL A 177 2.83 14.75 1.52
CA VAL A 177 1.59 14.85 0.78
C VAL A 177 0.46 14.32 1.65
N HIS A 178 -0.32 15.21 2.22
CA HIS A 178 -1.37 14.91 3.19
C HIS A 178 -2.74 15.35 2.67
N THR A 179 -3.76 14.56 2.93
CA THR A 179 -5.16 14.93 2.70
C THR A 179 -5.88 15.11 4.02
N SER A 180 -6.74 16.12 4.09
CA SER A 180 -7.66 16.29 5.22
C SER A 180 -8.85 15.31 5.19
N LYS A 181 -8.92 14.43 4.18
CA LYS A 181 -9.99 13.44 4.07
C LYS A 181 -9.76 12.32 5.09
N ILE A 182 -10.72 12.15 6.00
CA ILE A 182 -10.71 11.11 7.04
C ILE A 182 -11.41 9.87 6.50
N LEU A 183 -10.71 8.73 6.48
CA LEU A 183 -11.27 7.47 6.02
C LEU A 183 -12.02 6.74 7.13
N LYS A 184 -13.16 6.15 6.79
CA LYS A 184 -13.98 5.37 7.71
C LYS A 184 -13.35 4.01 8.00
N GLN A 185 -13.47 3.54 9.25
CA GLN A 185 -12.88 2.28 9.71
C GLN A 185 -13.63 1.03 9.21
N ASP A 186 -14.84 1.19 8.72
CA ASP A 186 -15.70 0.09 8.25
C ASP A 186 -15.72 -0.09 6.73
N GLN A 187 -14.92 0.68 6.00
CA GLN A 187 -14.92 0.73 4.54
C GLN A 187 -13.53 0.43 3.95
N TYR A 188 -13.52 -0.31 2.82
CA TYR A 188 -12.31 -0.52 2.01
C TYR A 188 -12.13 0.58 0.99
N TYR A 189 -10.87 0.94 0.78
CA TYR A 189 -10.44 1.97 -0.13
C TYR A 189 -9.30 1.48 -1.02
N LEU A 190 -9.18 2.07 -2.19
CA LEU A 190 -7.99 2.04 -3.01
C LEU A 190 -7.23 3.34 -2.81
N ILE A 191 -6.10 3.30 -2.14
CA ILE A 191 -5.17 4.43 -2.00
C ILE A 191 -4.04 4.23 -2.99
N MET A 192 -3.60 5.30 -3.64
CA MET A 192 -2.53 5.26 -4.63
C MET A 192 -1.60 6.44 -4.45
N GLY A 193 -0.31 6.23 -4.69
CA GLY A 193 0.69 7.28 -4.72
C GLY A 193 1.55 7.22 -5.95
N ARG A 194 1.96 8.37 -6.43
CA ARG A 194 2.84 8.50 -7.58
C ARG A 194 3.94 9.52 -7.29
N MET A 195 5.17 9.17 -7.63
CA MET A 195 6.29 10.10 -7.76
C MET A 195 6.57 10.30 -9.25
N GLY A 196 6.60 11.54 -9.71
CA GLY A 196 6.99 11.89 -11.07
C GLY A 196 8.41 11.44 -11.41
N ALA A 197 8.70 11.22 -12.69
CA ALA A 197 10.05 10.92 -13.16
C ALA A 197 10.82 12.21 -13.48
N GLY A 198 12.13 12.22 -13.20
CA GLY A 198 13.03 13.34 -13.46
C GLY A 198 14.16 13.45 -12.45
N THR A 199 15.15 14.28 -12.72
CA THR A 199 16.33 14.50 -11.86
C THR A 199 16.37 15.87 -11.18
N GLY A 200 15.34 16.69 -11.40
CA GLY A 200 15.16 17.99 -10.73
C GLY A 200 14.08 17.90 -9.65
N THR A 201 13.17 18.87 -9.65
CA THR A 201 11.96 18.82 -8.82
C THR A 201 10.85 18.09 -9.58
N VAL A 202 10.30 17.05 -8.99
CA VAL A 202 9.18 16.27 -9.50
C VAL A 202 7.96 16.45 -8.61
N GLU A 203 6.82 15.87 -8.96
CA GLU A 203 5.63 15.90 -8.13
C GLU A 203 5.40 14.57 -7.42
N LEU A 204 5.09 14.62 -6.13
CA LEU A 204 4.43 13.55 -5.38
C LEU A 204 2.92 13.79 -5.44
N SER A 205 2.16 12.77 -5.78
CA SER A 205 0.70 12.86 -5.89
C SER A 205 0.02 11.69 -5.19
N LEU A 206 -1.00 12.00 -4.39
CA LEU A 206 -1.80 11.04 -3.63
C LEU A 206 -3.20 10.96 -4.22
N TYR A 207 -3.74 9.76 -4.38
CA TYR A 207 -5.04 9.51 -5.01
C TYR A 207 -5.90 8.58 -4.15
N LEU A 208 -7.21 8.68 -4.36
CA LEU A 208 -8.19 7.83 -3.67
C LEU A 208 -9.20 7.27 -4.69
N ASN A 209 -9.44 5.97 -4.64
CA ASN A 209 -10.44 5.20 -5.37
C ASN A 209 -10.38 5.27 -6.91
N ASP A 210 -10.68 6.40 -7.55
CA ASP A 210 -10.82 6.47 -9.02
C ASP A 210 -9.54 6.83 -9.78
N GLY A 211 -8.58 7.46 -9.09
CA GLY A 211 -7.29 7.83 -9.68
C GLY A 211 -7.36 8.90 -10.79
N THR A 212 -8.47 9.60 -10.95
CA THR A 212 -8.65 10.59 -12.02
C THR A 212 -7.99 11.93 -11.68
N GLN A 213 -8.03 12.32 -10.40
CA GLN A 213 -7.40 13.53 -9.89
C GLN A 213 -6.71 13.22 -8.57
N PRO A 214 -5.54 13.80 -8.28
CA PRO A 214 -4.92 13.68 -6.98
C PRO A 214 -5.78 14.37 -5.90
N VAL A 215 -5.87 13.76 -4.74
CA VAL A 215 -6.49 14.37 -3.54
C VAL A 215 -5.52 15.31 -2.84
N ALA A 216 -4.23 15.16 -3.08
CA ALA A 216 -3.16 16.04 -2.63
C ALA A 216 -1.92 15.87 -3.52
N SER A 217 -1.10 16.90 -3.65
CA SER A 217 0.20 16.88 -4.35
C SER A 217 1.19 17.82 -3.67
N HIS A 218 2.49 17.49 -3.82
CA HIS A 218 3.58 18.33 -3.31
C HIS A 218 4.83 18.16 -4.20
N PRO A 219 5.59 19.23 -4.48
CA PRO A 219 6.87 19.14 -5.17
C PRO A 219 7.91 18.39 -4.33
N PHE A 220 8.76 17.61 -4.99
CA PHE A 220 9.83 16.83 -4.38
C PHE A 220 11.14 16.99 -5.13
N PRO A 221 12.20 17.54 -4.52
CA PRO A 221 13.52 17.59 -5.12
C PRO A 221 14.18 16.21 -5.07
N VAL A 222 14.52 15.68 -6.24
CA VAL A 222 15.15 14.36 -6.38
C VAL A 222 16.62 14.43 -6.03
N SER A 223 17.11 13.47 -5.25
CA SER A 223 18.53 13.19 -5.06
C SER A 223 18.89 11.85 -5.70
N LEU A 224 20.00 11.82 -6.44
CA LEU A 224 20.53 10.57 -7.00
C LEU A 224 21.35 9.78 -5.95
N ASP A 225 21.81 10.47 -4.93
CA ASP A 225 22.56 9.91 -3.81
C ASP A 225 21.60 9.68 -2.62
N VAL A 226 20.88 8.57 -2.67
CA VAL A 226 19.90 8.18 -1.67
C VAL A 226 20.03 6.68 -1.39
N ASN A 227 19.93 6.31 -0.14
CA ASN A 227 20.10 4.93 0.34
C ASN A 227 19.03 4.57 1.38
N PRO A 228 17.81 4.23 0.94
CA PRO A 228 16.75 3.72 1.79
C PRO A 228 17.13 2.42 2.51
N SER A 229 16.29 1.99 3.42
CA SER A 229 16.39 0.70 4.09
C SER A 229 15.50 -0.35 3.40
N ARG A 230 15.37 -1.50 4.03
CA ARG A 230 14.49 -2.60 3.65
C ARG A 230 13.03 -2.16 3.61
N MET A 231 12.27 -2.70 2.67
CA MET A 231 10.83 -2.44 2.60
C MET A 231 10.08 -3.25 3.66
N ALA A 232 9.29 -2.56 4.46
CA ALA A 232 8.30 -3.15 5.37
C ALA A 232 6.87 -2.94 4.87
N ILE A 233 5.99 -3.92 5.10
CA ILE A 233 4.54 -3.80 4.95
C ILE A 233 3.93 -3.80 6.34
N GLY A 234 3.12 -2.80 6.65
CA GLY A 234 2.53 -2.57 7.97
C GLY A 234 3.34 -1.66 8.87
N GLN A 235 4.47 -1.11 8.41
CA GLN A 235 5.34 -0.22 9.16
C GLN A 235 6.09 0.77 8.25
N GLU A 236 6.56 1.88 8.81
CA GLU A 236 7.34 2.92 8.12
C GLU A 236 8.77 2.52 7.80
N ARG A 237 9.43 1.78 8.70
CA ARG A 237 10.87 1.47 8.69
C ARG A 237 11.13 -0.02 8.68
N ASP A 238 12.41 -0.40 8.61
CA ASP A 238 12.73 -1.77 8.93
C ASP A 238 12.41 -2.06 10.42
N ALA A 239 11.77 -3.20 10.64
CA ALA A 239 11.25 -3.59 11.95
C ALA A 239 12.33 -3.93 12.98
N ILE A 240 13.61 -3.92 12.63
CA ILE A 240 14.71 -4.26 13.51
C ILE A 240 14.81 -3.25 14.67
N GLU A 241 14.65 -1.96 14.34
CA GLU A 241 14.80 -0.90 15.34
C GLU A 241 13.48 -0.52 16.03
N HIS A 242 12.35 -0.75 15.37
CA HIS A 242 11.04 -0.26 15.83
C HIS A 242 9.92 -1.32 15.79
N PRO A 243 10.11 -2.51 16.36
CA PRO A 243 9.11 -3.58 16.25
C PRO A 243 7.78 -3.18 16.92
N GLY A 244 6.71 -3.08 16.11
CA GLY A 244 5.38 -2.73 16.57
C GLY A 244 5.15 -1.24 16.84
N ARG A 245 6.07 -0.38 16.44
CA ARG A 245 5.88 1.07 16.45
C ARG A 245 5.75 1.61 15.03
N GLU A 246 5.17 2.80 14.91
CA GLU A 246 5.00 3.46 13.59
C GLU A 246 4.30 2.53 12.59
N SER A 247 3.37 1.75 13.11
CA SER A 247 2.78 0.60 12.44
C SER A 247 1.27 0.75 12.26
N PHE A 248 0.78 0.19 11.18
CA PHE A 248 -0.60 0.22 10.74
C PHE A 248 -1.51 -0.71 11.56
N VAL A 249 -2.73 -0.25 11.79
CA VAL A 249 -3.86 -1.07 12.23
C VAL A 249 -4.93 -1.08 11.14
N GLY A 250 -5.29 -2.25 10.65
CA GLY A 250 -6.31 -2.40 9.61
C GLY A 250 -6.15 -3.67 8.79
N ASN A 251 -6.86 -3.73 7.67
CA ASN A 251 -6.82 -4.85 6.75
C ASN A 251 -6.21 -4.43 5.41
N MET A 252 -5.41 -5.29 4.79
CA MET A 252 -4.82 -5.06 3.48
C MET A 252 -5.08 -6.25 2.55
N ALA A 253 -5.72 -6.01 1.40
CA ALA A 253 -6.02 -7.04 0.42
C ALA A 253 -4.93 -7.17 -0.66
N ARG A 254 -4.34 -6.04 -1.08
CA ARG A 254 -3.34 -6.03 -2.13
C ARG A 254 -2.44 -4.82 -2.03
N PHE A 255 -1.15 -5.01 -2.35
CA PHE A 255 -0.17 -3.94 -2.49
C PHE A 255 0.62 -4.14 -3.79
N LEU A 256 0.72 -3.08 -4.59
CA LEU A 256 1.38 -3.09 -5.89
C LEU A 256 2.39 -1.95 -5.96
N ILE A 257 3.56 -2.20 -6.59
CA ILE A 257 4.51 -1.13 -6.97
C ILE A 257 4.90 -1.32 -8.43
N TYR A 258 4.86 -0.24 -9.17
CA TYR A 258 5.43 -0.08 -10.50
C TYR A 258 6.67 0.81 -10.43
N ASP A 259 7.77 0.41 -11.06
CA ASP A 259 9.03 1.15 -11.11
C ASP A 259 9.02 2.28 -12.14
N ARG A 260 7.90 2.96 -12.26
CA ARG A 260 7.72 4.14 -13.10
C ARG A 260 6.55 5.01 -12.64
N ALA A 261 6.60 6.29 -12.97
CA ALA A 261 5.43 7.14 -12.91
C ALA A 261 4.44 6.73 -14.02
N MET A 262 3.25 6.25 -13.64
CA MET A 262 2.17 6.00 -14.60
C MET A 262 1.61 7.33 -15.12
N SER A 263 1.16 7.37 -16.38
CA SER A 263 0.33 8.47 -16.86
C SER A 263 -1.04 8.48 -16.15
N ASP A 264 -1.71 9.64 -16.14
CA ASP A 264 -3.03 9.79 -15.50
C ASP A 264 -4.05 8.80 -16.08
N GLN A 265 -4.00 8.57 -17.40
CA GLN A 265 -4.88 7.61 -18.07
C GLN A 265 -4.61 6.17 -17.63
N GLU A 266 -3.33 5.78 -17.49
CA GLU A 266 -2.95 4.43 -17.03
C GLU A 266 -3.35 4.22 -15.57
N LEU A 267 -3.12 5.23 -14.72
CA LEU A 267 -3.46 5.20 -13.31
C LEU A 267 -4.97 5.06 -13.11
N ALA A 268 -5.78 5.93 -13.74
CA ALA A 268 -7.24 5.86 -13.69
C ALA A 268 -7.78 4.53 -14.22
N LYS A 269 -7.19 3.99 -15.30
CA LYS A 269 -7.56 2.68 -15.86
C LYS A 269 -7.23 1.53 -14.89
N ALA A 270 -6.09 1.58 -14.22
CA ALA A 270 -5.72 0.59 -13.22
C ALA A 270 -6.62 0.69 -11.98
N ALA A 271 -6.89 1.90 -11.49
CA ALA A 271 -7.79 2.17 -10.39
C ALA A 271 -9.20 1.62 -10.64
N LYS A 272 -9.80 1.96 -11.78
CA LYS A 272 -11.12 1.47 -12.18
C LYS A 272 -11.21 -0.07 -12.16
N ARG A 273 -10.13 -0.74 -12.61
CA ARG A 273 -10.07 -2.22 -12.61
C ARG A 273 -9.99 -2.80 -11.21
N LEU A 274 -9.15 -2.21 -10.36
CA LEU A 274 -8.97 -2.66 -8.97
C LEU A 274 -10.26 -2.45 -8.17
N VAL A 275 -10.87 -1.28 -8.28
CA VAL A 275 -12.15 -0.95 -7.63
C VAL A 275 -13.25 -1.93 -8.04
N ALA A 276 -13.39 -2.21 -9.35
CA ALA A 276 -14.39 -3.18 -9.84
C ALA A 276 -14.09 -4.61 -9.38
N TYR A 277 -12.82 -5.05 -9.42
CA TYR A 277 -12.42 -6.40 -9.04
C TYR A 277 -12.68 -6.67 -7.54
N TYR A 278 -12.35 -5.74 -6.67
CA TYR A 278 -12.53 -5.86 -5.24
C TYR A 278 -13.90 -5.38 -4.74
N GLY A 279 -14.77 -4.86 -5.60
CA GLY A 279 -16.08 -4.36 -5.21
C GLY A 279 -16.04 -3.14 -4.29
N ILE A 280 -14.98 -2.32 -4.41
CA ILE A 280 -14.83 -1.10 -3.62
C ILE A 280 -15.93 -0.12 -4.04
N ARG A 281 -16.71 0.37 -3.09
CA ARG A 281 -17.78 1.34 -3.35
C ARG A 281 -17.17 2.73 -3.51
N PRO A 282 -17.48 3.48 -4.58
CA PRO A 282 -17.15 4.90 -4.60
C PRO A 282 -17.90 5.62 -3.47
N GLU A 283 -17.28 6.66 -2.94
CA GLU A 283 -17.94 7.55 -1.96
C GLU A 283 -18.94 8.45 -2.64
#